data_3242205359c2abbb36797bfce1688887
#
_entry.id   3242205359c2abbb36797bfce1688887
#
_cell.length_a   1.000
_cell.length_b   1.000
_cell.length_c   1.000
_cell.angle_alpha   90.00
_cell.angle_beta   90.00
_cell.angle_gamma   90.00
#
_symmetry.space_group_name_H-M   'P 1'
#
loop_
_entity.id
_entity.type
_entity.pdbx_description
1 polymer ?
#
loop_
_entity_poly.entity_id
_entity_poly.type
_entity_poly.pdbx_seq_one_letter_code
_entity_poly.pdbx_strand_id
1 'polypeptide(L)'
;YLNNEHEKMLGSRIRKEFEDSFISISHEVSPEFREFERVTTTVVNSFLGPIMGHYIDRLGLRLIENGLTISPNLTQSNGGVIGFDTARKFPVKTLLSGPSTGVIAAQAIAAAAGFNNIITFDAGGTSSDVALLKDRICGRTTEAEIHGYPIKAPMLDIHTVGAGGGSIAYVDNG
;
A
#
# COMPACT_ATOMS: atom_id res chain seq x y z
N TYR A 1 -5.51 -6.48 21.19
CA TYR A 1 -5.42 -5.18 20.54
C TYR A 1 -5.89 -4.04 21.45
N LEU A 2 -6.79 -4.27 22.37
CA LEU A 2 -7.25 -3.25 23.33
C LEU A 2 -6.20 -2.95 24.40
N ASN A 3 -5.49 -3.97 24.89
CA ASN A 3 -4.37 -3.81 25.80
C ASN A 3 -3.07 -4.18 25.09
N ASN A 4 -2.23 -3.20 24.83
CA ASN A 4 -0.98 -3.36 24.10
C ASN A 4 0.27 -3.37 24.98
N GLU A 5 0.13 -3.40 26.31
CA GLU A 5 1.25 -3.29 27.24
C GLU A 5 2.25 -4.43 27.11
N HIS A 6 1.77 -5.66 26.93
CA HIS A 6 2.65 -6.82 26.74
C HIS A 6 3.45 -6.73 25.43
N GLU A 7 2.79 -6.29 24.34
CA GLU A 7 3.47 -6.11 23.04
C GLU A 7 4.52 -5.00 23.11
N LYS A 8 4.23 -3.90 23.80
CA LYS A 8 5.19 -2.79 24.01
C LYS A 8 6.40 -3.25 24.82
N MET A 9 6.17 -3.98 25.93
CA MET A 9 7.25 -4.52 26.76
C MET A 9 8.14 -5.47 25.96
N LEU A 10 7.55 -6.42 25.25
CA LEU A 10 8.27 -7.38 24.43
C LEU A 10 9.05 -6.68 23.32
N GLY A 11 8.39 -5.78 22.58
CA GLY A 11 9.01 -5.00 21.51
C GLY A 11 10.18 -4.15 21.98
N SER A 12 10.08 -3.55 23.18
CA SER A 12 11.18 -2.79 23.77
C SER A 12 12.38 -3.67 24.13
N ARG A 13 12.13 -4.88 24.62
CA ARG A 13 13.19 -5.86 24.91
C ARG A 13 13.88 -6.35 23.65
N ILE A 14 13.09 -6.76 22.64
CA ILE A 14 13.64 -7.25 21.38
C ILE A 14 14.47 -6.17 20.70
N ARG A 15 14.01 -4.91 20.65
CA ARG A 15 14.79 -3.78 20.07
C ARG A 15 16.13 -3.55 20.76
N LYS A 16 16.26 -3.84 22.06
CA LYS A 16 17.54 -3.73 22.78
C LYS A 16 18.50 -4.88 22.48
N GLU A 17 17.97 -6.06 22.20
CA GLU A 17 18.75 -7.28 21.98
C GLU A 17 19.14 -7.46 20.51
N PHE A 18 18.30 -6.91 19.60
CA PHE A 18 18.45 -7.03 18.14
C PHE A 18 18.39 -5.64 17.48
N GLU A 19 19.40 -4.82 17.75
CA GLU A 19 19.43 -3.39 17.35
C GLU A 19 19.32 -3.21 15.83
N ASP A 20 19.92 -4.11 15.04
CA ASP A 20 19.93 -4.05 13.58
C ASP A 20 18.71 -4.68 12.92
N SER A 21 17.76 -5.20 13.70
CA SER A 21 16.60 -5.91 13.17
C SER A 21 15.41 -5.00 12.96
N PHE A 22 14.72 -5.16 11.82
CA PHE A 22 13.43 -4.51 11.59
C PHE A 22 12.34 -5.23 12.39
N ILE A 23 11.73 -4.53 13.33
CA ILE A 23 10.73 -5.09 14.24
C ILE A 23 9.37 -4.46 13.99
N SER A 24 8.40 -5.26 13.58
CA SER A 24 6.99 -4.89 13.51
C SER A 24 6.24 -5.37 14.74
N ILE A 25 5.45 -4.49 15.32
CA ILE A 25 4.60 -4.80 16.47
C ILE A 25 3.14 -4.71 16.03
N SER A 26 2.37 -5.76 16.27
CA SER A 26 1.04 -5.91 15.68
C SER A 26 0.08 -4.79 16.06
N HIS A 27 0.14 -4.26 17.29
CA HIS A 27 -0.72 -3.16 17.69
C HIS A 27 -0.36 -1.81 17.03
N GLU A 28 0.85 -1.66 16.48
CA GLU A 28 1.24 -0.48 15.70
C GLU A 28 0.87 -0.62 14.23
N VAL A 29 0.97 -1.85 13.69
CA VAL A 29 0.74 -2.14 12.27
C VAL A 29 -0.74 -2.29 11.96
N SER A 30 -1.46 -3.13 12.72
CA SER A 30 -2.87 -3.45 12.52
C SER A 30 -3.56 -3.61 13.89
N PRO A 31 -3.95 -2.51 14.56
CA PRO A 31 -4.53 -2.52 15.90
C PRO A 31 -6.01 -2.93 15.89
N GLU A 32 -6.32 -4.05 15.23
CA GLU A 32 -7.68 -4.53 15.07
C GLU A 32 -7.86 -5.95 15.63
N PHE A 33 -9.11 -6.38 15.80
CA PHE A 33 -9.42 -7.76 16.14
C PHE A 33 -9.24 -8.69 14.94
N ARG A 34 -9.31 -10.00 15.14
CA ARG A 34 -8.98 -11.08 14.20
C ARG A 34 -7.47 -11.29 14.08
N GLU A 35 -7.03 -12.31 14.77
CA GLU A 35 -5.61 -12.58 14.99
C GLU A 35 -4.90 -12.96 13.68
N PHE A 36 -5.57 -13.73 12.82
CA PHE A 36 -4.97 -14.22 11.58
C PHE A 36 -4.60 -13.08 10.64
N GLU A 37 -5.54 -12.21 10.31
CA GLU A 37 -5.33 -11.07 9.42
C GLU A 37 -4.34 -10.08 10.03
N ARG A 38 -4.39 -9.89 11.35
CA ARG A 38 -3.47 -9.04 12.10
C ARG A 38 -2.04 -9.56 12.02
N VAL A 39 -1.85 -10.87 12.28
CA VAL A 39 -0.52 -11.51 12.19
C VAL A 39 0.00 -11.44 10.76
N THR A 40 -0.81 -11.81 9.77
CA THR A 40 -0.41 -11.80 8.37
C THR A 40 0.03 -10.40 7.93
N THR A 41 -0.75 -9.37 8.26
CA THR A 41 -0.40 -7.96 7.94
C THR A 41 0.91 -7.54 8.61
N THR A 42 1.11 -7.97 9.88
CA THR A 42 2.35 -7.66 10.62
C THR A 42 3.57 -8.38 10.03
N VAL A 43 3.42 -9.63 9.62
CA VAL A 43 4.47 -10.41 8.97
C VAL A 43 4.85 -9.76 7.62
N VAL A 44 3.86 -9.39 6.81
CA VAL A 44 4.12 -8.69 5.54
C VAL A 44 4.81 -7.35 5.78
N ASN A 45 4.41 -6.59 6.79
CA ASN A 45 5.10 -5.35 7.16
C ASN A 45 6.56 -5.61 7.55
N SER A 46 6.84 -6.67 8.33
CA SER A 46 8.20 -7.05 8.72
C SER A 46 9.06 -7.47 7.53
N PHE A 47 8.48 -8.23 6.61
CA PHE A 47 9.17 -8.67 5.39
C PHE A 47 9.54 -7.50 4.48
N LEU A 48 8.64 -6.54 4.32
CA LEU A 48 8.85 -5.38 3.47
C LEU A 48 9.78 -4.33 4.10
N GLY A 49 9.87 -4.28 5.42
CA GLY A 49 10.58 -3.25 6.16
C GLY A 49 12.03 -3.00 5.70
N PRO A 50 12.91 -4.01 5.68
CA PRO A 50 14.29 -3.85 5.23
C PRO A 50 14.39 -3.40 3.77
N ILE A 51 13.55 -3.95 2.89
CA ILE A 51 13.54 -3.65 1.46
C ILE A 51 13.14 -2.19 1.22
N MET A 52 12.06 -1.76 1.85
CA MET A 52 11.56 -0.38 1.75
C MET A 52 12.50 0.61 2.43
N GLY A 53 13.11 0.22 3.56
CA GLY A 53 14.11 1.05 4.23
C GLY A 53 15.27 1.40 3.30
N HIS A 54 15.90 0.40 2.71
CA HIS A 54 17.00 0.60 1.74
C HIS A 54 16.56 1.41 0.51
N TYR A 55 15.36 1.16 -0.02
CA TYR A 55 14.84 1.91 -1.15
C TYR A 55 14.65 3.39 -0.81
N ILE A 56 14.00 3.68 0.31
CA ILE A 56 13.72 5.05 0.76
C ILE A 56 15.01 5.81 1.04
N ASP A 57 16.03 5.17 1.66
CA ASP A 57 17.33 5.79 1.93
C ASP A 57 18.04 6.19 0.64
N ARG A 58 18.10 5.28 -0.31
CA ARG A 58 18.71 5.55 -1.63
C ARG A 58 17.94 6.62 -2.40
N LEU A 59 16.62 6.57 -2.37
CA LEU A 59 15.77 7.57 -3.02
C LEU A 59 15.99 8.96 -2.39
N GLY A 60 16.00 9.04 -1.05
CA GLY A 60 16.23 10.28 -0.32
C GLY A 60 17.57 10.92 -0.67
N LEU A 61 18.64 10.14 -0.66
CA LEU A 61 19.97 10.62 -1.04
C LEU A 61 19.99 11.18 -2.47
N ARG A 62 19.43 10.42 -3.43
CA ARG A 62 19.39 10.86 -4.84
C ARG A 62 18.55 12.13 -5.03
N LEU A 63 17.46 12.27 -4.31
CA LEU A 63 16.62 13.48 -4.38
C LEU A 63 17.38 14.70 -3.86
N ILE A 64 18.10 14.57 -2.75
CA ILE A 64 18.96 15.64 -2.19
C ILE A 64 20.09 16.00 -3.17
N GLU A 65 20.77 15.01 -3.73
CA GLU A 65 21.82 15.21 -4.74
C GLU A 65 21.32 15.95 -5.99
N ASN A 66 20.03 15.76 -6.34
CA ASN A 66 19.37 16.46 -7.44
C ASN A 66 18.70 17.78 -7.02
N GLY A 67 19.01 18.30 -5.83
CA GLY A 67 18.60 19.64 -5.40
C GLY A 67 17.23 19.70 -4.70
N LEU A 68 16.64 18.57 -4.29
CA LEU A 68 15.41 18.62 -3.49
C LEU A 68 15.71 19.15 -2.09
N THR A 69 15.06 20.25 -1.70
CA THR A 69 15.25 20.92 -0.41
C THR A 69 14.13 20.68 0.60
N ILE A 70 13.06 20.01 0.16
CA ILE A 70 11.90 19.70 1.00
C ILE A 70 11.85 18.20 1.30
N SER A 71 11.21 17.83 2.42
CA SER A 71 10.98 16.42 2.76
C SER A 71 9.99 15.79 1.77
N PRO A 72 10.40 14.72 1.06
CA PRO A 72 9.51 14.05 0.12
C PRO A 72 8.45 13.20 0.84
N ASN A 73 7.34 12.97 0.15
CA ASN A 73 6.30 12.06 0.58
C ASN A 73 6.15 10.90 -0.41
N LEU A 74 5.64 9.78 0.08
CA LEU A 74 5.22 8.62 -0.72
C LEU A 74 3.70 8.52 -0.72
N THR A 75 3.15 8.00 -1.79
CA THR A 75 1.72 7.68 -1.87
C THR A 75 1.40 6.39 -1.12
N GLN A 76 0.18 6.31 -0.60
CA GLN A 76 -0.35 5.16 0.11
C GLN A 76 -1.40 4.42 -0.73
N SER A 77 -1.65 3.17 -0.33
CA SER A 77 -2.71 2.32 -0.91
C SER A 77 -4.12 2.92 -0.78
N ASN A 78 -4.34 3.80 0.19
CA ASN A 78 -5.63 4.48 0.41
C ASN A 78 -5.78 5.79 -0.39
N GLY A 79 -4.83 6.10 -1.28
CA GLY A 79 -4.80 7.33 -2.07
C GLY A 79 -4.25 8.57 -1.34
N GLY A 80 -3.85 8.44 -0.08
CA GLY A 80 -3.18 9.49 0.68
C GLY A 80 -1.67 9.54 0.46
N VAL A 81 -0.99 10.38 1.26
CA VAL A 81 0.48 10.51 1.27
C VAL A 81 1.03 10.33 2.68
N ILE A 82 2.24 9.80 2.78
CA ILE A 82 3.00 9.67 4.05
C ILE A 82 4.45 10.09 3.85
N GLY A 83 5.05 10.64 4.91
CA GLY A 83 6.48 10.93 4.93
C GLY A 83 7.33 9.64 4.94
N PHE A 84 8.58 9.78 4.57
CA PHE A 84 9.53 8.67 4.46
C PHE A 84 9.68 7.86 5.75
N ASP A 85 9.72 8.51 6.91
CA ASP A 85 9.86 7.79 8.20
C ASP A 85 8.65 6.90 8.51
N THR A 86 7.45 7.38 8.19
CA THR A 86 6.23 6.57 8.33
C THR A 86 6.20 5.42 7.34
N ALA A 87 6.65 5.64 6.10
CA ALA A 87 6.74 4.60 5.08
C ALA A 87 7.79 3.52 5.43
N ARG A 88 8.93 3.91 6.03
CA ARG A 88 9.89 2.95 6.59
C ARG A 88 9.27 2.06 7.67
N LYS A 89 8.53 2.65 8.60
CA LYS A 89 7.92 1.93 9.73
C LYS A 89 6.74 1.06 9.29
N PHE A 90 5.95 1.54 8.33
CA PHE A 90 4.72 0.89 7.88
C PHE A 90 4.68 0.68 6.37
N PRO A 91 5.63 -0.07 5.78
CA PRO A 91 5.68 -0.30 4.34
C PRO A 91 4.43 -0.99 3.79
N VAL A 92 3.71 -1.76 4.59
CA VAL A 92 2.44 -2.39 4.19
C VAL A 92 1.40 -1.38 3.68
N LYS A 93 1.48 -0.12 4.10
CA LYS A 93 0.58 0.96 3.65
C LYS A 93 0.85 1.40 2.20
N THR A 94 1.93 0.95 1.58
CA THR A 94 2.35 1.36 0.23
C THR A 94 2.17 0.26 -0.83
N LEU A 95 1.61 -0.90 -0.48
CA LEU A 95 1.56 -2.09 -1.34
C LEU A 95 0.91 -1.86 -2.71
N LEU A 96 -0.18 -1.11 -2.78
CA LEU A 96 -0.91 -0.78 -4.02
C LEU A 96 -0.93 0.74 -4.27
N SER A 97 0.14 1.43 -3.90
CA SER A 97 0.20 2.89 -4.00
C SER A 97 0.26 3.42 -5.44
N GLY A 98 0.85 2.66 -6.38
CA GLY A 98 0.90 3.02 -7.80
C GLY A 98 -0.50 3.14 -8.41
N PRO A 99 -1.28 2.05 -8.47
CA PRO A 99 -2.66 2.08 -8.95
C PRO A 99 -3.53 3.11 -8.21
N SER A 100 -3.40 3.22 -6.89
CA SER A 100 -4.14 4.20 -6.09
C SER A 100 -3.88 5.64 -6.52
N THR A 101 -2.63 5.96 -6.85
CA THR A 101 -2.26 7.30 -7.34
C THR A 101 -2.93 7.60 -8.69
N GLY A 102 -2.98 6.61 -9.60
CA GLY A 102 -3.68 6.72 -10.88
C GLY A 102 -5.17 7.01 -10.70
N VAL A 103 -5.83 6.31 -9.76
CA VAL A 103 -7.26 6.53 -9.44
C VAL A 103 -7.50 7.94 -8.90
N ILE A 104 -6.67 8.44 -7.98
CA ILE A 104 -6.80 9.80 -7.43
C ILE A 104 -6.57 10.86 -8.53
N ALA A 105 -5.61 10.64 -9.42
CA ALA A 105 -5.38 11.54 -10.56
C ALA A 105 -6.60 11.55 -11.50
N ALA A 106 -7.14 10.38 -11.84
CA ALA A 106 -8.34 10.27 -12.67
C ALA A 106 -9.55 10.94 -12.03
N GLN A 107 -9.73 10.80 -10.71
CA GLN A 107 -10.76 11.50 -9.94
C GLN A 107 -10.67 13.03 -10.11
N ALA A 108 -9.48 13.59 -9.98
CA ALA A 108 -9.26 15.03 -10.12
C ALA A 108 -9.54 15.52 -11.55
N ILE A 109 -9.08 14.78 -12.56
CA ILE A 109 -9.31 15.09 -13.98
C ILE A 109 -10.80 15.00 -14.32
N ALA A 110 -11.48 13.93 -13.89
CA ALA A 110 -12.90 13.77 -14.14
C ALA A 110 -13.74 14.88 -13.50
N ALA A 111 -13.38 15.27 -12.27
CA ALA A 111 -14.04 16.38 -11.58
C ALA A 111 -13.89 17.70 -12.34
N ALA A 112 -12.69 17.99 -12.86
CA ALA A 112 -12.44 19.19 -13.69
C ALA A 112 -13.20 19.14 -15.03
N ALA A 113 -13.39 17.95 -15.60
CA ALA A 113 -14.15 17.73 -16.84
C ALA A 113 -15.68 17.64 -16.63
N GLY A 114 -16.16 17.72 -15.39
CA GLY A 114 -17.59 17.70 -15.07
C GLY A 114 -18.22 16.30 -14.96
N PHE A 115 -17.41 15.22 -14.93
CA PHE A 115 -17.90 13.87 -14.75
C PHE A 115 -17.95 13.49 -13.26
N ASN A 116 -19.06 12.91 -12.83
CA ASN A 116 -19.24 12.45 -11.46
C ASN A 116 -19.03 10.94 -11.31
N ASN A 117 -19.29 10.19 -12.37
CA ASN A 117 -19.18 8.72 -12.36
C ASN A 117 -18.22 8.32 -13.47
N ILE A 118 -17.15 7.63 -13.11
CA ILE A 118 -16.13 7.13 -14.04
C ILE A 118 -15.68 5.74 -13.67
N ILE A 119 -15.15 5.02 -14.64
CA ILE A 119 -14.36 3.82 -14.45
C ILE A 119 -12.94 4.17 -14.88
N THR A 120 -11.97 3.91 -13.99
CA THR A 120 -10.55 3.98 -14.35
C THR A 120 -10.10 2.65 -14.91
N PHE A 121 -9.22 2.69 -15.89
CA PHE A 121 -8.64 1.51 -16.49
C PHE A 121 -7.16 1.78 -16.79
N ASP A 122 -6.29 1.12 -16.03
CA ASP A 122 -4.82 1.21 -16.19
C ASP A 122 -4.30 -0.14 -16.70
N ALA A 123 -3.96 -0.22 -17.98
CA ALA A 123 -3.49 -1.43 -18.62
C ALA A 123 -1.96 -1.44 -18.69
N GLY A 124 -1.35 -2.29 -17.86
CA GLY A 124 0.06 -2.62 -17.96
C GLY A 124 0.35 -3.72 -18.99
N GLY A 125 1.57 -4.23 -19.01
CA GLY A 125 1.97 -5.35 -19.89
C GLY A 125 1.35 -6.68 -19.49
N THR A 126 1.15 -6.91 -18.19
CA THR A 126 0.75 -8.20 -17.61
C THR A 126 -0.66 -8.18 -17.01
N SER A 127 -1.05 -7.05 -16.43
CA SER A 127 -2.32 -6.88 -15.72
C SER A 127 -2.96 -5.54 -16.05
N SER A 128 -4.23 -5.41 -15.71
CA SER A 128 -4.98 -4.16 -15.78
C SER A 128 -5.65 -3.89 -14.45
N ASP A 129 -5.52 -2.67 -13.97
CA ASP A 129 -6.13 -2.19 -12.73
C ASP A 129 -7.38 -1.35 -13.04
N VAL A 130 -8.49 -1.71 -12.42
CA VAL A 130 -9.81 -1.09 -12.65
C VAL A 130 -10.36 -0.59 -11.32
N ALA A 131 -10.85 0.64 -11.29
CA ALA A 131 -11.59 1.16 -10.16
C ALA A 131 -12.86 1.90 -10.61
N LEU A 132 -13.91 1.80 -9.79
CA LEU A 132 -15.17 2.50 -9.99
C LEU A 132 -15.24 3.71 -9.07
N LEU A 133 -15.49 4.87 -9.66
CA LEU A 133 -15.81 6.09 -8.92
C LEU A 133 -17.28 6.44 -9.15
N LYS A 134 -18.02 6.53 -8.05
CA LYS A 134 -19.43 6.96 -8.03
C LYS A 134 -19.52 8.27 -7.25
N ASP A 135 -20.17 9.25 -7.81
CA ASP A 135 -20.30 10.59 -7.22
C ASP A 135 -18.94 11.18 -6.82
N ARG A 136 -17.94 10.96 -7.67
CA ARG A 136 -16.53 11.37 -7.49
C ARG A 136 -15.82 10.67 -6.33
N ILE A 137 -16.33 9.57 -5.81
CA ILE A 137 -15.74 8.84 -4.68
C ILE A 137 -15.38 7.45 -5.16
N CYS A 138 -14.11 7.08 -4.99
CA CYS A 138 -13.66 5.69 -5.11
C CYS A 138 -14.03 4.91 -3.85
N GLY A 139 -14.50 3.68 -4.02
CA GLY A 139 -14.70 2.75 -2.93
C GLY A 139 -13.41 2.56 -2.11
N ARG A 140 -13.59 2.20 -0.84
CA ARG A 140 -12.48 1.86 0.06
C ARG A 140 -12.72 0.49 0.66
N THR A 141 -11.65 -0.27 0.78
CA THR A 141 -11.61 -1.53 1.51
C THR A 141 -10.60 -1.45 2.63
N THR A 142 -10.82 -2.19 3.69
CA THR A 142 -9.84 -2.39 4.77
C THR A 142 -9.19 -3.77 4.68
N GLU A 143 -9.68 -4.61 3.79
CA GLU A 143 -9.19 -5.98 3.61
C GLU A 143 -8.90 -6.20 2.13
N ALA A 144 -7.70 -6.67 1.83
CA ALA A 144 -7.29 -7.10 0.50
C ALA A 144 -6.61 -8.46 0.60
N GLU A 145 -6.64 -9.22 -0.46
CA GLU A 145 -5.88 -10.45 -0.59
C GLU A 145 -4.72 -10.22 -1.56
N ILE A 146 -3.51 -10.49 -1.10
CA ILE A 146 -2.30 -10.37 -1.91
C ILE A 146 -1.61 -11.74 -1.91
N HIS A 147 -1.56 -12.38 -3.06
CA HIS A 147 -0.99 -13.73 -3.21
C HIS A 147 -1.55 -14.77 -2.23
N GLY A 148 -2.85 -14.75 -1.96
CA GLY A 148 -3.51 -15.67 -1.03
C GLY A 148 -3.41 -15.28 0.45
N TYR A 149 -2.75 -14.16 0.77
CA TYR A 149 -2.62 -13.66 2.14
C TYR A 149 -3.55 -12.49 2.41
N PRO A 150 -4.40 -12.55 3.44
CA PRO A 150 -5.25 -11.43 3.82
C PRO A 150 -4.41 -10.32 4.43
N ILE A 151 -4.52 -9.13 3.87
CA ILE A 151 -3.88 -7.90 4.35
C ILE A 151 -4.95 -6.96 4.88
N LYS A 152 -4.80 -6.54 6.13
CA LYS A 152 -5.72 -5.62 6.78
C LYS A 152 -5.10 -4.24 6.87
N ALA A 153 -5.28 -3.45 5.82
CA ALA A 153 -4.83 -2.07 5.73
C ALA A 153 -5.83 -1.26 4.87
N PRO A 154 -6.05 0.03 5.17
CA PRO A 154 -6.92 0.86 4.34
C PRO A 154 -6.37 1.01 2.92
N MET A 155 -7.19 0.67 1.93
CA MET A 155 -6.85 0.73 0.50
C MET A 155 -8.01 1.31 -0.30
N LEU A 156 -7.74 1.82 -1.51
CA LEU A 156 -8.79 2.05 -2.49
C LEU A 156 -9.26 0.70 -3.04
N ASP A 157 -10.55 0.62 -3.36
CA ASP A 157 -11.14 -0.57 -3.96
C ASP A 157 -10.78 -0.63 -5.45
N ILE A 158 -9.66 -1.28 -5.71
CA ILE A 158 -9.06 -1.45 -7.04
C ILE A 158 -9.05 -2.95 -7.35
N HIS A 159 -9.63 -3.30 -8.48
CA HIS A 159 -9.66 -4.67 -8.96
C HIS A 159 -8.61 -4.90 -10.03
N THR A 160 -7.70 -5.84 -9.79
CA THR A 160 -6.64 -6.21 -10.74
C THR A 160 -7.07 -7.43 -11.54
N VAL A 161 -7.08 -7.30 -12.85
CA VAL A 161 -7.35 -8.37 -13.81
C VAL A 161 -6.04 -8.83 -14.42
N GLY A 162 -5.78 -10.15 -14.43
CA GLY A 162 -4.58 -10.75 -15.02
C GLY A 162 -4.56 -10.74 -16.54
N ALA A 163 -5.01 -9.65 -17.16
CA ALA A 163 -4.99 -9.43 -18.60
C ALA A 163 -4.42 -8.03 -18.88
N GLY A 164 -3.39 -7.95 -19.70
CA GLY A 164 -2.71 -6.72 -20.09
C GLY A 164 -2.33 -6.70 -21.56
N GLY A 165 -1.50 -5.75 -21.96
CA GLY A 165 -1.08 -5.57 -23.35
C GLY A 165 -0.37 -6.78 -23.99
N GLY A 166 0.18 -7.68 -23.18
CA GLY A 166 0.78 -8.94 -23.66
C GLY A 166 -0.21 -10.13 -23.75
N SER A 167 -1.46 -9.94 -23.36
CA SER A 167 -2.47 -11.02 -23.34
C SER A 167 -3.05 -11.25 -24.72
N ILE A 168 -3.17 -12.52 -25.09
CA ILE A 168 -3.80 -12.93 -26.35
C ILE A 168 -5.19 -13.49 -26.00
N ALA A 169 -6.23 -12.81 -26.49
CA ALA A 169 -7.60 -13.29 -26.38
C ALA A 169 -7.91 -14.24 -27.53
N TYR A 170 -8.46 -15.40 -27.22
CA TYR A 170 -8.94 -16.38 -28.21
C TYR A 170 -10.24 -17.01 -27.72
N VAL A 171 -11.03 -17.49 -28.68
CA VAL A 171 -12.25 -18.28 -28.38
C VAL A 171 -11.89 -19.72 -28.49
N ASP A 172 -12.02 -20.47 -27.42
CA ASP A 172 -11.90 -21.93 -27.44
C ASP A 172 -13.27 -22.50 -27.81
N ASN A 173 -13.29 -23.28 -28.89
CA ASN A 173 -14.51 -23.95 -29.36
C ASN A 173 -14.67 -25.36 -28.76
N GLY A 174 -13.93 -25.66 -27.65
CA GLY A 174 -13.83 -26.97 -27.01
C GLY A 174 -14.98 -27.39 -26.14
#